data_6d0dea56ef29326c6df33f5b93d1d641
#
_entry.id   6d0dea56ef29326c6df33f5b93d1d641
#
_cell.length_a   1.000
_cell.length_b   1.000
_cell.length_c   1.000
_cell.angle_alpha   90.00
_cell.angle_beta   90.00
_cell.angle_gamma   90.00
#
_symmetry.space_group_name_H-M   'P 1'
#
loop_
_entity.id
_entity.type
_entity.pdbx_description
1 polymer ?
#
loop_
_entity_poly.entity_id
_entity_poly.type
_entity_poly.pdbx_seq_one_letter_code
_entity_poly.pdbx_strand_id
1 'polypeptide(L)'
;MQPSIILLDEPLSNLDARLRAEIRQELAELHQSLGTTMIYVTHDQEDALSLSSRIAIMNRGAIEQIGTPQDVYRDPASPFCARFIGDANLLPCSLANRPADQAATVAINGVADRSFHVRLSPAYKGDSQKGHLCVRPSAITVAIPSTQGPLKDNTLSARVTRSSYKGAEYDVEVMTDDGLRIRGSCRDSHIATQLQAGAAVEISWLAEDSVFIGD
;
A
#
# COMPACT_ATOMS: atom_id res chain seq x y z
N MET A 1 -7.12 0.98 -41.62
CA MET A 1 -5.72 0.94 -41.15
C MET A 1 -5.73 0.35 -39.74
N GLN A 2 -4.88 -0.60 -39.46
CA GLN A 2 -4.69 -1.11 -38.10
C GLN A 2 -3.46 -0.38 -37.55
N PRO A 3 -3.59 0.46 -36.53
CA PRO A 3 -2.46 1.14 -35.91
C PRO A 3 -1.60 0.14 -35.16
N SER A 4 -0.30 0.38 -35.10
CA SER A 4 0.61 -0.43 -34.27
C SER A 4 0.61 -0.04 -32.80
N ILE A 5 0.19 1.20 -32.49
CA ILE A 5 0.09 1.75 -31.12
C ILE A 5 -1.17 2.62 -31.02
N ILE A 6 -1.87 2.50 -29.91
CA ILE A 6 -3.01 3.35 -29.54
C ILE A 6 -2.61 4.17 -28.32
N LEU A 7 -2.82 5.49 -28.39
CA LEU A 7 -2.59 6.41 -27.27
C LEU A 7 -3.93 6.85 -26.71
N LEU A 8 -4.10 6.70 -25.40
CA LEU A 8 -5.28 7.14 -24.66
C LEU A 8 -4.80 8.11 -23.56
N ASP A 9 -5.20 9.36 -23.67
CA ASP A 9 -4.84 10.40 -22.71
C ASP A 9 -6.05 10.73 -21.83
N GLU A 10 -6.02 10.29 -20.58
CA GLU A 10 -7.08 10.43 -19.56
C GLU A 10 -8.50 10.11 -20.07
N PRO A 11 -8.75 8.98 -20.76
CA PRO A 11 -10.00 8.76 -21.49
C PRO A 11 -11.21 8.60 -20.56
N LEU A 12 -11.02 8.29 -19.27
CA LEU A 12 -12.11 8.07 -18.31
C LEU A 12 -12.25 9.19 -17.27
N SER A 13 -11.44 10.25 -17.34
CA SER A 13 -11.35 11.30 -16.31
C SER A 13 -12.68 12.04 -16.05
N ASN A 14 -13.52 12.18 -17.07
CA ASN A 14 -14.77 12.94 -17.01
C ASN A 14 -16.02 12.08 -16.73
N LEU A 15 -15.85 10.81 -16.41
CA LEU A 15 -16.95 9.89 -16.14
C LEU A 15 -17.22 9.76 -14.63
N ASP A 16 -18.48 9.52 -14.29
CA ASP A 16 -18.84 9.12 -12.92
C ASP A 16 -18.28 7.73 -12.58
N ALA A 17 -18.24 7.40 -11.29
CA ALA A 17 -17.58 6.18 -10.79
C ALA A 17 -18.20 4.89 -11.35
N ARG A 18 -19.53 4.85 -11.58
CA ARG A 18 -20.20 3.67 -12.09
C ARG A 18 -19.87 3.46 -13.57
N LEU A 19 -20.05 4.49 -14.38
CA LEU A 19 -19.76 4.45 -15.81
C LEU A 19 -18.26 4.17 -16.06
N ARG A 20 -17.39 4.76 -15.24
CA ARG A 20 -15.94 4.48 -15.29
C ARG A 20 -15.65 3.00 -15.09
N ALA A 21 -16.26 2.35 -14.11
CA ALA A 21 -16.05 0.92 -13.87
C ALA A 21 -16.54 0.05 -15.05
N GLU A 22 -17.69 0.39 -15.66
CA GLU A 22 -18.24 -0.30 -16.83
C GLU A 22 -17.30 -0.14 -18.05
N ILE A 23 -16.92 1.09 -18.39
CA ILE A 23 -16.03 1.36 -19.54
C ILE A 23 -14.63 0.79 -19.33
N ARG A 24 -14.12 0.75 -18.10
CA ARG A 24 -12.83 0.10 -17.76
C ARG A 24 -12.84 -1.37 -18.17
N GLN A 25 -13.91 -2.09 -17.87
CA GLN A 25 -14.04 -3.48 -18.27
C GLN A 25 -14.10 -3.64 -19.79
N GLU A 26 -14.88 -2.81 -20.49
CA GLU A 26 -14.98 -2.83 -21.96
C GLU A 26 -13.62 -2.53 -22.62
N LEU A 27 -12.84 -1.58 -22.07
CA LEU A 27 -11.49 -1.28 -22.55
C LEU A 27 -10.53 -2.45 -22.37
N ALA A 28 -10.62 -3.18 -21.25
CA ALA A 28 -9.81 -4.37 -21.02
C ALA A 28 -10.11 -5.47 -22.06
N GLU A 29 -11.40 -5.72 -22.34
CA GLU A 29 -11.84 -6.69 -23.32
C GLU A 29 -11.43 -6.28 -24.75
N LEU A 30 -11.59 -5.00 -25.08
CA LEU A 30 -11.15 -4.44 -26.36
C LEU A 30 -9.64 -4.60 -26.56
N HIS A 31 -8.83 -4.26 -25.56
CA HIS A 31 -7.38 -4.41 -25.61
C HIS A 31 -6.99 -5.88 -25.88
N GLN A 32 -7.60 -6.82 -25.17
CA GLN A 32 -7.34 -8.25 -25.38
C GLN A 32 -7.72 -8.69 -26.82
N SER A 33 -8.82 -8.19 -27.36
CA SER A 33 -9.29 -8.56 -28.70
C SER A 33 -8.44 -7.99 -29.83
N LEU A 34 -7.92 -6.78 -29.64
CA LEU A 34 -7.11 -6.09 -30.67
C LEU A 34 -5.67 -6.59 -30.74
N GLY A 35 -5.09 -7.04 -29.62
CA GLY A 35 -3.70 -7.44 -29.51
C GLY A 35 -2.68 -6.33 -29.87
N THR A 36 -3.13 -5.06 -29.85
CA THR A 36 -2.35 -3.89 -30.21
C THR A 36 -1.77 -3.25 -28.94
N THR A 37 -0.54 -2.75 -29.02
CA THR A 37 0.06 -2.02 -27.90
C THR A 37 -0.76 -0.75 -27.59
N MET A 38 -1.18 -0.60 -26.32
CA MET A 38 -1.86 0.60 -25.84
C MET A 38 -0.98 1.32 -24.84
N ILE A 39 -0.89 2.63 -24.97
CA ILE A 39 -0.32 3.54 -23.96
C ILE A 39 -1.50 4.31 -23.35
N TYR A 40 -1.72 4.11 -22.06
CA TYR A 40 -2.82 4.68 -21.32
C TYR A 40 -2.28 5.66 -20.28
N VAL A 41 -2.58 6.93 -20.42
CA VAL A 41 -2.22 7.98 -19.45
C VAL A 41 -3.40 8.20 -18.52
N THR A 42 -3.17 8.11 -17.23
CA THR A 42 -4.19 8.35 -16.19
C THR A 42 -3.56 8.85 -14.90
N HIS A 43 -4.32 9.59 -14.13
CA HIS A 43 -4.03 9.88 -12.72
C HIS A 43 -4.83 8.97 -11.76
N ASP A 44 -5.70 8.11 -12.29
CA ASP A 44 -6.48 7.16 -11.50
C ASP A 44 -5.67 5.88 -11.27
N GLN A 45 -5.46 5.56 -10.00
CA GLN A 45 -4.67 4.40 -9.58
C GLN A 45 -5.36 3.08 -9.93
N GLU A 46 -6.71 3.03 -9.84
CA GLU A 46 -7.48 1.83 -10.18
C GLU A 46 -7.39 1.52 -11.67
N ASP A 47 -7.44 2.55 -12.53
CA ASP A 47 -7.27 2.37 -13.97
C ASP A 47 -5.89 1.79 -14.27
N ALA A 48 -4.84 2.39 -13.69
CA ALA A 48 -3.47 1.93 -13.89
C ALA A 48 -3.27 0.47 -13.42
N LEU A 49 -3.76 0.14 -12.22
CA LEU A 49 -3.58 -1.19 -11.63
C LEU A 49 -4.40 -2.28 -12.34
N SER A 50 -5.59 -1.94 -12.87
CA SER A 50 -6.51 -2.93 -13.44
C SER A 50 -6.34 -3.15 -14.95
N LEU A 51 -5.92 -2.13 -15.71
CA LEU A 51 -5.87 -2.19 -17.17
C LEU A 51 -4.49 -2.54 -17.73
N SER A 52 -3.41 -2.24 -16.99
CA SER A 52 -2.09 -2.31 -17.57
C SER A 52 -1.35 -3.61 -17.27
N SER A 53 -0.53 -4.04 -18.21
CA SER A 53 0.48 -5.10 -18.01
C SER A 53 1.76 -4.52 -17.39
N ARG A 54 2.05 -3.23 -17.63
CA ARG A 54 3.18 -2.50 -17.04
C ARG A 54 2.77 -1.08 -16.72
N ILE A 55 3.22 -0.57 -15.59
CA ILE A 55 2.99 0.80 -15.12
C ILE A 55 4.32 1.55 -15.10
N ALA A 56 4.32 2.77 -15.64
CA ALA A 56 5.40 3.74 -15.47
C ALA A 56 4.90 4.86 -14.56
N ILE A 57 5.46 4.97 -13.35
CA ILE A 57 5.18 6.07 -12.43
C ILE A 57 6.10 7.24 -12.79
N MET A 58 5.50 8.38 -13.10
CA MET A 58 6.23 9.59 -13.47
C MET A 58 6.12 10.67 -12.40
N ASN A 59 7.21 11.37 -12.16
CA ASN A 59 7.27 12.51 -11.25
C ASN A 59 8.12 13.62 -11.88
N ARG A 60 7.57 14.82 -12.02
CA ARG A 60 8.26 16.00 -12.56
C ARG A 60 9.00 15.73 -13.88
N GLY A 61 8.40 14.96 -14.77
CA GLY A 61 8.96 14.64 -16.08
C GLY A 61 9.98 13.51 -16.10
N ALA A 62 10.30 12.90 -14.95
CA ALA A 62 11.16 11.74 -14.83
C ALA A 62 10.37 10.48 -14.50
N ILE A 63 10.87 9.33 -14.94
CA ILE A 63 10.31 8.03 -14.55
C ILE A 63 10.93 7.62 -13.21
N GLU A 64 10.09 7.44 -12.21
CA GLU A 64 10.48 6.98 -10.87
C GLU A 64 10.56 5.46 -10.77
N GLN A 65 9.60 4.77 -11.39
CA GLN A 65 9.53 3.31 -11.38
C GLN A 65 8.78 2.79 -12.59
N ILE A 66 9.24 1.64 -13.12
CA ILE A 66 8.50 0.84 -14.10
C ILE A 66 8.43 -0.58 -13.57
N GLY A 67 7.23 -1.18 -13.58
CA GLY A 67 7.01 -2.56 -13.17
C GLY A 67 5.64 -3.08 -13.56
N THR A 68 5.35 -4.32 -13.19
CA THR A 68 3.98 -4.84 -13.24
C THR A 68 3.11 -4.12 -12.19
N PRO A 69 1.77 -4.17 -12.29
CA PRO A 69 0.89 -3.64 -11.24
C PRO A 69 1.24 -4.15 -9.84
N GLN A 70 1.56 -5.45 -9.72
CA GLN A 70 1.98 -6.05 -8.47
C GLN A 70 3.30 -5.48 -7.97
N ASP A 71 4.31 -5.32 -8.83
CA ASP A 71 5.62 -4.79 -8.45
C ASP A 71 5.51 -3.38 -7.91
N VAL A 72 4.82 -2.47 -8.64
CA VAL A 72 4.72 -1.07 -8.21
C VAL A 72 3.90 -0.89 -6.93
N TYR A 73 2.93 -1.78 -6.69
CA TYR A 73 2.08 -1.74 -5.49
C TYR A 73 2.76 -2.34 -4.27
N ARG A 74 3.40 -3.53 -4.41
CA ARG A 74 4.00 -4.28 -3.30
C ARG A 74 5.42 -3.85 -2.97
N ASP A 75 6.17 -3.43 -4.00
CA ASP A 75 7.60 -3.13 -3.92
C ASP A 75 7.90 -1.73 -4.50
N PRO A 76 7.29 -0.66 -3.92
CA PRO A 76 7.53 0.70 -4.40
C PRO A 76 9.00 1.08 -4.26
N ALA A 77 9.53 1.74 -5.31
CA ALA A 77 10.93 2.15 -5.36
C ALA A 77 11.24 3.35 -4.46
N SER A 78 10.24 4.16 -4.13
CA SER A 78 10.40 5.35 -3.30
C SER A 78 9.14 5.61 -2.46
N PRO A 79 9.24 6.44 -1.40
CA PRO A 79 8.06 6.91 -0.67
C PRO A 79 7.04 7.64 -1.56
N PHE A 80 7.52 8.29 -2.62
CA PHE A 80 6.64 8.90 -3.62
C PHE A 80 5.81 7.83 -4.35
N CYS A 81 6.47 6.79 -4.91
CA CYS A 81 5.78 5.69 -5.58
C CYS A 81 4.77 5.01 -4.65
N ALA A 82 5.14 4.77 -3.39
CA ALA A 82 4.26 4.17 -2.42
C ALA A 82 2.97 4.95 -2.20
N ARG A 83 3.06 6.29 -2.06
CA ARG A 83 1.90 7.18 -1.88
C ARG A 83 1.10 7.38 -3.15
N PHE A 84 1.79 7.39 -4.29
CA PHE A 84 1.15 7.68 -5.58
C PHE A 84 0.26 6.54 -6.05
N ILE A 85 0.65 5.28 -5.80
CA ILE A 85 -0.08 4.10 -6.31
C ILE A 85 -1.16 3.57 -5.36
N GLY A 86 -1.34 4.18 -4.21
CA GLY A 86 -2.35 3.81 -3.23
C GLY A 86 -2.03 4.27 -1.82
N ASP A 87 -3.00 4.16 -0.94
CA ASP A 87 -2.81 4.44 0.47
C ASP A 87 -1.68 3.59 1.06
N ALA A 88 -0.78 4.21 1.82
CA ALA A 88 0.32 3.54 2.48
C ALA A 88 0.63 4.18 3.83
N ASN A 89 0.90 3.37 4.84
CA ASN A 89 1.59 3.80 6.04
C ASN A 89 3.08 3.84 5.72
N LEU A 90 3.69 5.00 5.86
CA LEU A 90 5.13 5.21 5.69
C LEU A 90 5.70 5.66 7.03
N LEU A 91 6.33 4.73 7.73
CA LEU A 91 6.86 4.93 9.06
C LEU A 91 8.36 5.16 8.96
N PRO A 92 8.89 6.36 9.28
CA PRO A 92 10.31 6.60 9.26
C PRO A 92 11.04 5.61 10.16
N CYS A 93 12.08 4.98 9.65
CA CYS A 93 12.79 3.92 10.36
C CYS A 93 14.27 3.85 9.96
N SER A 94 15.00 3.05 10.70
CA SER A 94 16.40 2.71 10.40
C SER A 94 16.56 1.19 10.36
N LEU A 95 17.38 0.69 9.42
CA LEU A 95 17.75 -0.72 9.37
C LEU A 95 18.54 -1.07 10.66
N ALA A 96 18.04 -2.05 11.40
CA ALA A 96 18.68 -2.58 12.59
C ALA A 96 19.56 -3.79 12.27
N ASN A 97 19.12 -4.66 11.35
CA ASN A 97 19.88 -5.81 10.89
C ASN A 97 19.54 -6.13 9.43
N ARG A 98 20.52 -6.61 8.68
CA ARG A 98 20.41 -7.03 7.28
C ARG A 98 20.95 -8.45 7.12
N PRO A 99 20.14 -9.49 7.38
CA PRO A 99 20.55 -10.86 7.05
C PRO A 99 20.61 -11.08 5.52
N ALA A 100 21.27 -12.17 5.10
CA ALA A 100 21.49 -12.47 3.68
C ALA A 100 20.22 -12.70 2.86
N ASP A 101 19.08 -12.98 3.48
CA ASP A 101 17.85 -13.53 2.85
C ASP A 101 16.73 -12.52 2.67
N GLN A 102 16.98 -11.33 2.18
CA GLN A 102 15.93 -10.30 1.91
C GLN A 102 15.02 -9.95 3.11
N ALA A 103 15.03 -10.72 4.18
CA ALA A 103 14.37 -10.41 5.44
C ALA A 103 15.25 -9.43 6.21
N ALA A 104 14.71 -8.34 6.67
CA ALA A 104 15.41 -7.35 7.47
C ALA A 104 14.63 -7.01 8.73
N THR A 105 15.31 -6.42 9.69
CA THR A 105 14.65 -5.79 10.83
C THR A 105 14.92 -4.30 10.82
N VAL A 106 13.88 -3.53 11.15
CA VAL A 106 13.95 -2.07 11.25
C VAL A 106 13.53 -1.61 12.64
N ALA A 107 14.13 -0.53 13.10
CA ALA A 107 13.69 0.22 14.26
C ALA A 107 12.92 1.43 13.77
N ILE A 108 11.62 1.52 14.11
CA ILE A 108 10.77 2.67 13.76
C ILE A 108 11.15 3.84 14.66
N ASN A 109 11.33 5.01 14.06
CA ASN A 109 11.69 6.22 14.80
C ASN A 109 10.57 6.60 15.78
N GLY A 110 10.91 6.75 17.04
CA GLY A 110 9.95 7.07 18.12
C GLY A 110 9.37 5.84 18.83
N VAL A 111 9.65 4.62 18.37
CA VAL A 111 9.27 3.38 19.07
C VAL A 111 10.51 2.80 19.74
N ALA A 112 10.54 2.85 21.06
CA ALA A 112 11.67 2.34 21.82
C ALA A 112 11.67 0.82 21.92
N ASP A 113 12.88 0.23 21.92
CA ASP A 113 13.15 -1.17 22.25
C ASP A 113 12.39 -2.23 21.44
N ARG A 114 11.96 -1.89 20.20
CA ARG A 114 11.26 -2.82 19.32
C ARG A 114 11.88 -2.83 17.92
N SER A 115 11.99 -4.03 17.37
CA SER A 115 12.36 -4.26 15.97
C SER A 115 11.18 -4.85 15.21
N PHE A 116 11.01 -4.43 13.97
CA PHE A 116 9.94 -4.88 13.09
C PHE A 116 10.53 -5.63 11.91
N HIS A 117 9.91 -6.75 11.57
CA HIS A 117 10.33 -7.58 10.44
C HIS A 117 9.76 -7.02 9.14
N VAL A 118 10.61 -6.88 8.13
CA VAL A 118 10.26 -6.31 6.82
C VAL A 118 11.00 -7.05 5.70
N ARG A 119 10.45 -6.95 4.48
CA ARG A 119 11.22 -7.26 3.27
C ARG A 119 12.05 -6.03 2.86
N LEU A 120 13.13 -6.24 2.15
CA LEU A 120 13.83 -5.16 1.46
C LEU A 120 13.20 -4.92 0.10
N SER A 121 12.97 -3.66 -0.28
CA SER A 121 12.56 -3.32 -1.64
C SER A 121 13.62 -3.81 -2.63
N PRO A 122 13.25 -4.41 -3.77
CA PRO A 122 14.20 -4.76 -4.83
C PRO A 122 14.96 -3.55 -5.38
N ALA A 123 14.40 -2.36 -5.25
CA ALA A 123 15.06 -1.10 -5.64
C ALA A 123 16.11 -0.63 -4.63
N TYR A 124 16.13 -1.19 -3.41
CA TYR A 124 17.08 -0.81 -2.37
C TYR A 124 18.48 -1.33 -2.69
N LYS A 125 19.44 -0.43 -2.89
CA LYS A 125 20.83 -0.74 -3.27
C LYS A 125 21.78 -0.92 -2.07
N GLY A 126 21.30 -0.68 -0.87
CA GLY A 126 22.13 -0.80 0.35
C GLY A 126 22.87 0.48 0.73
N ASP A 127 22.53 1.60 0.12
CA ASP A 127 23.27 2.86 0.25
C ASP A 127 22.87 3.67 1.49
N SER A 128 21.68 3.42 2.05
CA SER A 128 21.18 4.13 3.24
C SER A 128 20.71 3.16 4.31
N GLN A 129 21.04 3.45 5.56
CA GLN A 129 20.44 2.76 6.71
C GLN A 129 19.13 3.42 7.14
N LYS A 130 18.82 4.62 6.64
CA LYS A 130 17.58 5.34 6.94
C LYS A 130 16.60 5.16 5.80
N GLY A 131 15.32 5.19 6.13
CA GLY A 131 14.27 5.04 5.16
C GLY A 131 12.90 4.94 5.83
N HIS A 132 12.00 4.22 5.17
CA HIS A 132 10.62 4.07 5.60
C HIS A 132 10.21 2.61 5.58
N LEU A 133 9.55 2.14 6.65
CA LEU A 133 8.72 0.95 6.60
C LEU A 133 7.42 1.31 5.91
N CYS A 134 7.15 0.69 4.78
CA CYS A 134 5.92 0.83 4.02
C CYS A 134 5.03 -0.39 4.28
N VAL A 135 3.80 -0.15 4.73
CA VAL A 135 2.77 -1.19 4.87
C VAL A 135 1.41 -0.64 4.45
N ARG A 136 0.68 -1.42 3.66
CA ARG A 136 -0.64 -1.02 3.17
C ARG A 136 -1.69 -1.12 4.29
N PRO A 137 -2.66 -0.19 4.38
CA PRO A 137 -3.73 -0.28 5.38
C PRO A 137 -4.50 -1.60 5.32
N SER A 138 -4.71 -2.15 4.12
CA SER A 138 -5.40 -3.43 3.90
C SER A 138 -4.66 -4.65 4.45
N ALA A 139 -3.34 -4.55 4.67
CA ALA A 139 -2.52 -5.61 5.25
C ALA A 139 -2.51 -5.57 6.80
N ILE A 140 -2.90 -4.41 7.38
CA ILE A 140 -2.94 -4.23 8.82
C ILE A 140 -4.27 -4.73 9.37
N THR A 141 -4.21 -5.72 10.22
CA THR A 141 -5.36 -6.21 11.00
C THR A 141 -5.50 -5.36 12.25
N VAL A 142 -6.70 -4.89 12.52
CA VAL A 142 -7.07 -4.20 13.76
C VAL A 142 -7.94 -5.13 14.58
N ALA A 143 -7.55 -5.45 15.80
CA ALA A 143 -8.25 -6.35 16.69
C ALA A 143 -8.40 -5.76 18.10
N ILE A 144 -9.41 -6.22 18.83
CA ILE A 144 -9.50 -5.95 20.26
C ILE A 144 -8.44 -6.80 20.96
N PRO A 145 -7.69 -6.25 21.92
CA PRO A 145 -6.69 -7.00 22.65
C PRO A 145 -7.31 -8.26 23.28
N SER A 146 -6.83 -9.42 22.87
CA SER A 146 -7.26 -10.70 23.41
C SER A 146 -6.06 -11.51 23.86
N THR A 147 -6.24 -12.29 24.92
CA THR A 147 -5.18 -13.14 25.47
C THR A 147 -4.81 -14.35 24.60
N GLN A 148 -5.45 -14.55 23.44
CA GLN A 148 -5.36 -15.79 22.66
C GLN A 148 -5.33 -15.63 21.14
N GLY A 149 -5.00 -14.46 20.58
CA GLY A 149 -4.85 -14.31 19.12
C GLY A 149 -3.48 -14.77 18.63
N PRO A 150 -3.36 -15.33 17.41
CA PRO A 150 -2.06 -15.58 16.81
C PRO A 150 -1.34 -14.23 16.62
N LEU A 151 -0.21 -14.07 17.30
CA LEU A 151 0.68 -12.94 17.09
C LEU A 151 1.24 -13.04 15.67
N LYS A 152 0.99 -12.00 14.87
CA LYS A 152 1.71 -11.81 13.60
C LYS A 152 3.13 -11.32 13.91
N ASP A 153 4.00 -11.37 12.90
CA ASP A 153 5.41 -10.98 13.04
C ASP A 153 5.60 -9.58 13.64
N ASN A 154 4.70 -8.66 13.27
CA ASN A 154 4.71 -7.28 13.74
C ASN A 154 3.42 -6.96 14.46
N THR A 155 3.51 -6.47 15.67
CA THR A 155 2.34 -6.15 16.52
C THR A 155 2.62 -4.89 17.33
N LEU A 156 1.61 -4.01 17.44
CA LEU A 156 1.64 -2.80 18.24
C LEU A 156 0.31 -2.59 18.98
N SER A 157 0.39 -2.15 20.23
CA SER A 157 -0.76 -1.64 20.97
C SER A 157 -1.06 -0.21 20.54
N ALA A 158 -2.33 0.12 20.40
CA ALA A 158 -2.76 1.43 19.92
C ALA A 158 -4.15 1.78 20.45
N ARG A 159 -4.57 3.02 20.22
CA ARG A 159 -5.93 3.48 20.47
C ARG A 159 -6.56 4.00 19.19
N VAL A 160 -7.82 3.68 18.98
CA VAL A 160 -8.60 4.18 17.86
C VAL A 160 -8.74 5.70 17.98
N THR A 161 -8.37 6.42 16.93
CA THR A 161 -8.61 7.86 16.80
C THR A 161 -9.84 8.13 15.94
N ARG A 162 -10.04 7.32 14.90
CA ARG A 162 -11.17 7.44 14.00
C ARG A 162 -11.51 6.09 13.38
N SER A 163 -12.79 5.81 13.21
CA SER A 163 -13.30 4.68 12.46
C SER A 163 -14.35 5.16 11.47
N SER A 164 -14.29 4.72 10.21
CA SER A 164 -15.19 5.12 9.15
C SER A 164 -15.65 3.91 8.34
N TYR A 165 -16.95 3.70 8.24
CA TYR A 165 -17.53 2.63 7.43
C TYR A 165 -17.46 2.93 5.94
N LYS A 166 -16.93 2.00 5.15
CA LYS A 166 -16.79 2.11 3.69
C LYS A 166 -17.56 1.02 2.91
N GLY A 167 -18.61 0.49 3.49
CA GLY A 167 -19.44 -0.57 2.87
C GLY A 167 -18.90 -1.97 3.18
N ALA A 168 -17.83 -2.39 2.55
CA ALA A 168 -17.25 -3.73 2.72
C ALA A 168 -16.34 -3.86 3.95
N GLU A 169 -15.81 -2.75 4.45
CA GLU A 169 -14.86 -2.70 5.57
C GLU A 169 -14.93 -1.37 6.31
N TYR A 170 -14.29 -1.33 7.46
CA TYR A 170 -14.06 -0.11 8.22
C TYR A 170 -12.59 0.32 7.99
N ASP A 171 -12.41 1.59 7.64
CA ASP A 171 -11.12 2.27 7.63
C ASP A 171 -10.88 2.79 9.05
N VAL A 172 -9.83 2.32 9.69
CA VAL A 172 -9.55 2.60 11.10
C VAL A 172 -8.22 3.31 11.21
N GLU A 173 -8.24 4.49 11.81
CA GLU A 173 -7.05 5.25 12.15
C GLU A 173 -6.76 5.08 13.63
N VAL A 174 -5.55 4.72 13.95
CA VAL A 174 -5.10 4.46 15.31
C VAL A 174 -3.86 5.30 15.66
N MET A 175 -3.68 5.55 16.93
CA MET A 175 -2.50 6.18 17.52
C MET A 175 -1.84 5.20 18.49
N THR A 176 -0.57 4.90 18.30
CA THR A 176 0.20 4.11 19.26
C THR A 176 0.57 4.96 20.49
N ASP A 177 0.95 4.32 21.59
CA ASP A 177 1.41 5.01 22.79
C ASP A 177 2.68 5.85 22.51
N ASP A 178 3.48 5.46 21.52
CA ASP A 178 4.66 6.19 21.07
C ASP A 178 4.33 7.34 20.09
N GLY A 179 3.05 7.61 19.82
CA GLY A 179 2.60 8.72 18.99
C GLY A 179 2.60 8.46 17.47
N LEU A 180 2.73 7.21 17.02
CA LEU A 180 2.61 6.87 15.61
C LEU A 180 1.15 6.81 15.20
N ARG A 181 0.84 7.49 14.10
CA ARG A 181 -0.47 7.39 13.44
C ARG A 181 -0.41 6.33 12.35
N ILE A 182 -1.26 5.33 12.46
CA ILE A 182 -1.32 4.19 11.54
C ILE A 182 -2.77 3.99 11.09
N ARG A 183 -2.94 3.68 9.81
CA ARG A 183 -4.23 3.31 9.22
C ARG A 183 -4.26 1.82 8.97
N GLY A 184 -5.36 1.19 9.33
CA GLY A 184 -5.63 -0.22 9.06
C GLY A 184 -7.06 -0.42 8.61
N SER A 185 -7.43 -1.65 8.26
CA SER A 185 -8.79 -2.01 7.93
C SER A 185 -9.34 -3.08 8.86
N CYS A 186 -10.65 -3.05 9.08
CA CYS A 186 -11.37 -4.08 9.83
C CYS A 186 -12.59 -4.54 9.05
N ARG A 187 -12.64 -5.84 8.73
CA ARG A 187 -13.76 -6.47 8.01
C ARG A 187 -14.73 -7.18 8.95
N ASP A 188 -14.34 -7.41 10.20
CA ASP A 188 -15.21 -8.04 11.20
C ASP A 188 -16.18 -7.01 11.77
N SER A 189 -17.47 -7.20 11.45
CA SER A 189 -18.55 -6.31 11.91
C SER A 189 -18.73 -6.32 13.42
N HIS A 190 -18.43 -7.42 14.13
CA HIS A 190 -18.52 -7.49 15.58
C HIS A 190 -17.41 -6.68 16.24
N ILE A 191 -16.19 -6.77 15.71
CA ILE A 191 -15.06 -5.95 16.18
C ILE A 191 -15.34 -4.49 15.86
N ALA A 192 -15.82 -4.20 14.65
CA ALA A 192 -16.05 -2.84 14.17
C ALA A 192 -16.99 -2.02 15.05
N THR A 193 -18.01 -2.63 15.68
CA THR A 193 -18.91 -1.95 16.61
C THR A 193 -18.21 -1.46 17.89
N GLN A 194 -17.07 -2.03 18.21
CA GLN A 194 -16.25 -1.71 19.38
C GLN A 194 -15.13 -0.70 19.06
N LEU A 195 -14.88 -0.41 17.78
CA LEU A 195 -13.83 0.51 17.32
C LEU A 195 -14.24 1.97 17.44
N GLN A 196 -14.66 2.38 18.63
CA GLN A 196 -14.94 3.78 18.91
C GLN A 196 -13.66 4.55 19.27
N ALA A 197 -13.68 5.86 19.07
CA ALA A 197 -12.55 6.71 19.46
C ALA A 197 -12.17 6.50 20.93
N GLY A 198 -10.88 6.27 21.19
CA GLY A 198 -10.33 5.93 22.51
C GLY A 198 -10.29 4.43 22.83
N ALA A 199 -10.95 3.58 22.05
CA ALA A 199 -10.89 2.12 22.26
C ALA A 199 -9.46 1.61 22.14
N ALA A 200 -9.03 0.77 23.07
CA ALA A 200 -7.75 0.09 22.99
C ALA A 200 -7.83 -1.03 21.97
N VAL A 201 -6.85 -1.10 21.07
CA VAL A 201 -6.74 -2.08 20.02
C VAL A 201 -5.32 -2.60 19.89
N GLU A 202 -5.18 -3.74 19.27
CA GLU A 202 -3.92 -4.27 18.79
C GLU A 202 -3.93 -4.24 17.26
N ILE A 203 -2.86 -3.71 16.67
CA ILE A 203 -2.66 -3.75 15.23
C ILE A 203 -1.52 -4.72 14.91
N SER A 204 -1.69 -5.49 13.84
CA SER A 204 -0.67 -6.47 13.45
C SER A 204 -0.63 -6.68 11.94
N TRP A 205 0.58 -7.03 11.43
CA TRP A 205 0.81 -7.36 10.02
C TRP A 205 1.93 -8.38 9.88
N LEU A 206 1.97 -9.09 8.75
CA LEU A 206 3.04 -10.03 8.45
C LEU A 206 4.29 -9.29 7.93
N ALA A 207 5.47 -9.85 8.17
CA ALA A 207 6.72 -9.33 7.64
C ALA A 207 6.69 -9.17 6.12
N GLU A 208 6.10 -10.15 5.42
CA GLU A 208 5.97 -10.17 3.96
C GLU A 208 5.04 -9.10 3.40
N ASP A 209 4.16 -8.51 4.22
CA ASP A 209 3.25 -7.44 3.83
C ASP A 209 3.85 -6.04 4.01
N SER A 210 5.06 -5.96 4.54
CA SER A 210 5.77 -4.70 4.71
C SER A 210 7.12 -4.69 4.01
N VAL A 211 7.52 -3.52 3.50
CA VAL A 211 8.77 -3.35 2.77
C VAL A 211 9.55 -2.14 3.27
N PHE A 212 10.86 -2.30 3.40
CA PHE A 212 11.77 -1.18 3.67
C PHE A 212 12.11 -0.48 2.35
N ILE A 213 11.91 0.84 2.35
CA ILE A 213 12.26 1.75 1.26
C ILE A 213 13.36 2.67 1.80
N GLY A 214 14.55 2.60 1.23
CA GLY A 214 15.66 3.50 1.58
C GLY A 214 15.42 4.94 1.11
N ASP A 215 16.01 5.90 1.82
CA ASP A 215 16.02 7.32 1.44
C ASP A 215 16.95 7.58 0.24
#